data_9b94f9f6600a42b56c28d79a71e23375
#
_entry.id   9b94f9f6600a42b56c28d79a71e23375
#
_cell.length_a   1.000
_cell.length_b   1.000
_cell.length_c   1.000
_cell.angle_alpha   90.00
_cell.angle_beta   90.00
_cell.angle_gamma   90.00
#
_symmetry.space_group_name_H-M   'P 1'
#
loop_
_entity.id
_entity.type
_entity.pdbx_description
1 polymer ?
#
loop_
_entity_poly.entity_id
_entity_poly.type
_entity_poly.pdbx_seq_one_letter_code
_entity_poly.pdbx_strand_id
1 'polypeptide(L)'
;MSTTDDTTGTRRETLGIVVGFFLLSTAAAAYEIAPASVFPAIQDSLGLSSSAAGWLVSIMYATAVVTSVPVGVVLDRFSVRRVVGLATVALVVAGGWGWYAATAGAFGWLLASRVLGGLAYVTFWNAGANVVGNAVPPARRATAVGVFTASAPVGFALGQFGSPLIANAAGWPAILPLYAGVAVVGVVFFAAATRRRVPGVDAPSPDGAALRELFGSRAVWTVCGLCFLAYSLYLFVNTWLPSFLASEFEISLAASGLLTALFPAIGAVARSTSGVVTDRMFGGRRRRVIVSSFAVATPAVVAFAFVSGLGPVVGAVVVVGFAIQLVTGLIFSYIAELVAPSVRTTAVSLLTSVGLLGAFAAPIAAGAIIDYAGYAPAFFAAGGVAVVGVLLALRAPEPSRA
;
A
#
# COMPACT_ATOMS: atom_id res chain seq x y z
N MET A 1 -24.39 -41.03 -1.95
CA MET A 1 -23.21 -40.90 -1.09
C MET A 1 -22.07 -40.22 -1.89
N SER A 2 -22.28 -38.93 -2.29
CA SER A 2 -21.30 -38.21 -3.15
C SER A 2 -21.33 -36.68 -3.00
N THR A 3 -21.79 -36.14 -1.86
CA THR A 3 -21.90 -34.67 -1.69
C THR A 3 -20.83 -34.05 -0.76
N THR A 4 -20.09 -34.86 -0.02
CA THR A 4 -19.07 -34.39 0.92
C THR A 4 -17.70 -34.19 0.30
N ASP A 5 -17.38 -34.84 -0.79
CA ASP A 5 -16.05 -34.76 -1.42
C ASP A 5 -15.88 -33.49 -2.31
N ASP A 6 -16.97 -33.01 -2.90
CA ASP A 6 -16.96 -31.83 -3.78
C ASP A 6 -16.84 -30.52 -2.97
N THR A 7 -17.41 -30.48 -1.75
CA THR A 7 -17.34 -29.31 -0.85
C THR A 7 -15.97 -29.15 -0.19
N THR A 8 -15.23 -30.24 0.04
CA THR A 8 -13.88 -30.19 0.61
C THR A 8 -12.84 -29.77 -0.43
N GLY A 9 -13.01 -30.18 -1.69
CA GLY A 9 -12.16 -29.76 -2.82
C GLY A 9 -12.27 -28.24 -3.05
N THR A 10 -13.46 -27.72 -3.15
CA THR A 10 -13.72 -26.27 -3.33
C THR A 10 -13.23 -25.44 -2.14
N ARG A 11 -13.31 -25.90 -0.90
CA ARG A 11 -12.81 -25.21 0.28
C ARG A 11 -11.28 -25.09 0.31
N ARG A 12 -10.56 -26.17 -0.06
CA ARG A 12 -9.08 -26.18 -0.15
C ARG A 12 -8.58 -25.30 -1.30
N GLU A 13 -9.24 -25.32 -2.44
CA GLU A 13 -8.96 -24.46 -3.57
C GLU A 13 -9.11 -22.99 -3.21
N THR A 14 -10.24 -22.62 -2.60
CA THR A 14 -10.50 -21.25 -2.13
C THR A 14 -9.45 -20.78 -1.11
N LEU A 15 -9.12 -21.62 -0.13
CA LEU A 15 -8.09 -21.27 0.87
C LEU A 15 -6.72 -21.06 0.21
N GLY A 16 -6.33 -21.94 -0.71
CA GLY A 16 -5.06 -21.83 -1.43
C GLY A 16 -4.98 -20.58 -2.32
N ILE A 17 -6.09 -20.14 -2.92
CA ILE A 17 -6.18 -18.89 -3.67
C ILE A 17 -5.96 -17.69 -2.72
N VAL A 18 -6.67 -17.63 -1.61
CA VAL A 18 -6.58 -16.52 -0.65
C VAL A 18 -5.18 -16.45 -0.04
N VAL A 19 -4.64 -17.58 0.42
CA VAL A 19 -3.28 -17.67 1.00
C VAL A 19 -2.22 -17.33 -0.06
N GLY A 20 -2.35 -17.85 -1.27
CA GLY A 20 -1.43 -17.57 -2.37
C GLY A 20 -1.34 -16.07 -2.68
N PHE A 21 -2.48 -15.40 -2.86
CA PHE A 21 -2.50 -13.96 -3.10
C PHE A 21 -2.10 -13.13 -1.88
N PHE A 22 -2.42 -13.58 -0.68
CA PHE A 22 -1.93 -12.95 0.54
C PHE A 22 -0.40 -12.95 0.59
N LEU A 23 0.25 -14.08 0.33
CA LEU A 23 1.70 -14.21 0.32
C LEU A 23 2.34 -13.42 -0.83
N LEU A 24 1.78 -13.48 -2.06
CA LEU A 24 2.26 -12.71 -3.20
C LEU A 24 2.24 -11.20 -2.93
N SER A 25 1.12 -10.70 -2.42
CA SER A 25 0.96 -9.28 -2.11
C SER A 25 1.79 -8.85 -0.90
N THR A 26 1.94 -9.70 0.12
CA THR A 26 2.84 -9.47 1.26
C THR A 26 4.29 -9.37 0.79
N ALA A 27 4.74 -10.29 -0.07
CA ALA A 27 6.09 -10.27 -0.62
C ALA A 27 6.36 -9.00 -1.43
N ALA A 28 5.41 -8.62 -2.31
CA ALA A 28 5.54 -7.42 -3.11
C ALA A 28 5.53 -6.14 -2.27
N ALA A 29 4.69 -6.07 -1.23
CA ALA A 29 4.64 -4.93 -0.32
C ALA A 29 5.90 -4.84 0.57
N ALA A 30 6.43 -5.97 1.03
CA ALA A 30 7.71 -6.01 1.73
C ALA A 30 8.86 -5.57 0.81
N TYR A 31 8.93 -6.12 -0.41
CA TYR A 31 9.91 -5.71 -1.43
C TYR A 31 9.84 -4.22 -1.74
N GLU A 32 8.65 -3.66 -1.80
CA GLU A 32 8.40 -2.24 -2.07
C GLU A 32 9.01 -1.33 -1.01
N ILE A 33 8.69 -1.56 0.27
CA ILE A 33 9.07 -0.68 1.38
C ILE A 33 10.46 -0.98 1.97
N ALA A 34 11.00 -2.16 1.71
CA ALA A 34 12.26 -2.63 2.29
C ALA A 34 13.42 -1.62 2.23
N PRO A 35 13.66 -0.90 1.11
CA PRO A 35 14.73 0.10 1.06
C PRO A 35 14.58 1.20 2.10
N ALA A 36 13.35 1.62 2.43
CA ALA A 36 13.09 2.74 3.33
C ALA A 36 13.69 2.53 4.74
N SER A 37 13.64 1.31 5.25
CA SER A 37 14.18 0.98 6.59
C SER A 37 15.70 0.91 6.65
N VAL A 38 16.37 0.95 5.50
CA VAL A 38 17.83 0.90 5.40
C VAL A 38 18.38 2.06 4.55
N PHE A 39 17.62 3.13 4.36
CA PHE A 39 18.05 4.31 3.60
C PHE A 39 19.40 4.87 4.06
N PRO A 40 19.72 5.03 5.36
CA PRO A 40 21.04 5.49 5.76
C PRO A 40 22.16 4.63 5.17
N ALA A 41 22.05 3.31 5.23
CA ALA A 41 23.05 2.40 4.67
C ALA A 41 23.12 2.47 3.12
N ILE A 42 21.98 2.68 2.44
CA ILE A 42 21.92 2.87 0.99
C ILE A 42 22.58 4.20 0.60
N GLN A 43 22.24 5.29 1.30
CA GLN A 43 22.78 6.63 1.06
C GLN A 43 24.30 6.65 1.24
N ASP A 44 24.79 6.08 2.34
CA ASP A 44 26.22 6.01 2.62
C ASP A 44 26.98 5.18 1.56
N SER A 45 26.42 4.04 1.15
CA SER A 45 27.09 3.14 0.19
C SER A 45 27.08 3.63 -1.25
N LEU A 46 26.05 4.38 -1.66
CA LEU A 46 25.86 4.86 -3.04
C LEU A 46 26.08 6.37 -3.19
N GLY A 47 26.35 7.10 -2.11
CA GLY A 47 26.50 8.57 -2.12
C GLY A 47 25.23 9.30 -2.53
N LEU A 48 24.05 8.84 -2.08
CA LEU A 48 22.76 9.37 -2.51
C LEU A 48 22.23 10.44 -1.55
N SER A 49 21.55 11.45 -2.13
CA SER A 49 20.71 12.36 -1.38
C SER A 49 19.41 11.66 -0.92
N SER A 50 18.69 12.25 0.04
CA SER A 50 17.40 11.73 0.50
C SER A 50 16.36 11.74 -0.61
N SER A 51 16.33 12.77 -1.45
CA SER A 51 15.43 12.80 -2.61
C SER A 51 15.72 11.67 -3.59
N ALA A 52 17.01 11.35 -3.86
CA ALA A 52 17.39 10.21 -4.69
C ALA A 52 16.98 8.87 -4.07
N ALA A 53 17.18 8.68 -2.75
CA ALA A 53 16.74 7.50 -2.03
C ALA A 53 15.21 7.33 -2.08
N GLY A 54 14.44 8.42 -1.97
CA GLY A 54 12.99 8.43 -2.09
C GLY A 54 12.48 7.83 -3.41
N TRP A 55 13.24 7.96 -4.52
CA TRP A 55 12.89 7.33 -5.79
C TRP A 55 12.84 5.81 -5.73
N LEU A 56 13.61 5.15 -4.85
CA LEU A 56 13.60 3.69 -4.71
C LEU A 56 12.23 3.15 -4.28
N VAL A 57 11.46 3.91 -3.52
CA VAL A 57 10.08 3.56 -3.15
C VAL A 57 9.09 4.10 -4.18
N SER A 58 9.22 5.36 -4.54
CA SER A 58 8.29 6.10 -5.38
C SER A 58 8.13 5.51 -6.78
N ILE A 59 9.21 5.06 -7.42
CA ILE A 59 9.19 4.57 -8.81
C ILE A 59 8.24 3.38 -9.01
N MET A 60 8.05 2.56 -7.99
CA MET A 60 7.10 1.44 -8.05
C MET A 60 5.65 1.92 -8.15
N TYR A 61 5.32 3.01 -7.44
CA TYR A 61 3.99 3.63 -7.53
C TYR A 61 3.76 4.33 -8.87
N ALA A 62 4.77 5.03 -9.40
CA ALA A 62 4.71 5.58 -10.75
C ALA A 62 4.43 4.48 -11.78
N THR A 63 5.14 3.36 -11.68
CA THR A 63 4.93 2.19 -12.54
C THR A 63 3.51 1.66 -12.37
N ALA A 64 3.01 1.52 -11.15
CA ALA A 64 1.67 1.02 -10.89
C ALA A 64 0.59 1.94 -11.49
N VAL A 65 0.71 3.25 -11.37
CA VAL A 65 -0.22 4.22 -11.99
C VAL A 65 -0.27 4.04 -13.51
N VAL A 66 0.90 4.00 -14.16
CA VAL A 66 0.99 3.92 -15.63
C VAL A 66 0.55 2.56 -16.16
N THR A 67 0.87 1.47 -15.45
CA THR A 67 0.67 0.11 -15.96
C THR A 67 -0.59 -0.59 -15.45
N SER A 68 -1.33 0.01 -14.50
CA SER A 68 -2.52 -0.64 -13.92
C SER A 68 -3.58 -0.99 -14.97
N VAL A 69 -3.88 -0.07 -15.89
CA VAL A 69 -4.85 -0.31 -16.98
C VAL A 69 -4.33 -1.34 -17.98
N PRO A 70 -3.12 -1.22 -18.55
CA PRO A 70 -2.53 -2.26 -19.39
C PRO A 70 -2.53 -3.65 -18.75
N VAL A 71 -2.15 -3.74 -17.48
CA VAL A 71 -2.16 -5.01 -16.72
C VAL A 71 -3.58 -5.56 -16.59
N GLY A 72 -4.59 -4.71 -16.34
CA GLY A 72 -5.99 -5.11 -16.32
C GLY A 72 -6.41 -5.77 -17.66
N VAL A 73 -6.09 -5.13 -18.79
CA VAL A 73 -6.38 -5.68 -20.13
C VAL A 73 -5.67 -7.03 -20.36
N VAL A 74 -4.44 -7.18 -19.88
CA VAL A 74 -3.71 -8.44 -19.98
C VAL A 74 -4.38 -9.54 -19.13
N LEU A 75 -4.83 -9.20 -17.92
CA LEU A 75 -5.55 -10.13 -17.04
C LEU A 75 -6.91 -10.57 -17.62
N ASP A 76 -7.58 -9.69 -18.38
CA ASP A 76 -8.85 -10.01 -19.04
C ASP A 76 -8.65 -10.93 -20.27
N ARG A 77 -7.51 -10.83 -20.96
CA ARG A 77 -7.24 -11.56 -22.21
C ARG A 77 -6.51 -12.88 -21.98
N PHE A 78 -5.71 -12.97 -20.93
CA PHE A 78 -4.86 -14.14 -20.66
C PHE A 78 -5.24 -14.83 -19.36
N SER A 79 -4.88 -16.09 -19.25
CA SER A 79 -5.12 -16.86 -18.01
C SER A 79 -4.40 -16.19 -16.84
N VAL A 80 -5.14 -15.85 -15.80
CA VAL A 80 -4.62 -15.21 -14.56
C VAL A 80 -3.43 -16.01 -14.00
N ARG A 81 -3.49 -17.32 -14.06
CA ARG A 81 -2.40 -18.21 -13.59
C ARG A 81 -1.08 -17.95 -14.34
N ARG A 82 -1.13 -17.75 -15.67
CA ARG A 82 0.07 -17.44 -16.47
C ARG A 82 0.57 -16.03 -16.15
N VAL A 83 -0.33 -15.05 -16.07
CA VAL A 83 0.03 -13.65 -15.80
C VAL A 83 0.66 -13.50 -14.42
N VAL A 84 0.07 -14.11 -13.39
CA VAL A 84 0.62 -14.11 -12.02
C VAL A 84 1.96 -14.87 -11.96
N GLY A 85 2.09 -15.99 -12.68
CA GLY A 85 3.36 -16.71 -12.78
C GLY A 85 4.47 -15.86 -13.41
N LEU A 86 4.18 -15.18 -14.53
CA LEU A 86 5.12 -14.27 -15.19
C LEU A 86 5.47 -13.06 -14.30
N ALA A 87 4.50 -12.50 -13.60
CA ALA A 87 4.75 -11.43 -12.64
C ALA A 87 5.65 -11.87 -11.48
N THR A 88 5.50 -13.12 -11.01
CA THR A 88 6.40 -13.69 -10.00
C THR A 88 7.83 -13.82 -10.52
N VAL A 89 8.00 -14.33 -11.75
CA VAL A 89 9.31 -14.37 -12.41
C VAL A 89 9.89 -12.97 -12.56
N ALA A 90 9.07 -11.99 -12.98
CA ALA A 90 9.49 -10.59 -13.10
C ALA A 90 9.97 -10.02 -11.76
N LEU A 91 9.27 -10.31 -10.64
CA LEU A 91 9.69 -9.85 -9.31
C LEU A 91 11.01 -10.50 -8.87
N VAL A 92 11.19 -11.81 -9.12
CA VAL A 92 12.44 -12.52 -8.80
C VAL A 92 13.60 -11.97 -9.62
N VAL A 93 13.39 -11.76 -10.93
CA VAL A 93 14.38 -11.11 -11.81
C VAL A 93 14.70 -9.70 -11.33
N ALA A 94 13.67 -8.91 -10.97
CA ALA A 94 13.86 -7.57 -10.42
C ALA A 94 14.67 -7.58 -9.11
N GLY A 95 14.42 -8.54 -8.24
CA GLY A 95 15.19 -8.73 -7.00
C GLY A 95 16.66 -9.05 -7.24
N GLY A 96 16.95 -10.02 -8.12
CA GLY A 96 18.31 -10.41 -8.48
C GLY A 96 19.06 -9.32 -9.25
N TRP A 97 18.39 -8.68 -10.22
CA TRP A 97 18.94 -7.54 -10.96
C TRP A 97 19.22 -6.36 -10.04
N GLY A 98 18.25 -6.02 -9.16
CA GLY A 98 18.42 -4.96 -8.17
C GLY A 98 19.58 -5.22 -7.21
N TRP A 99 19.74 -6.46 -6.76
CA TRP A 99 20.89 -6.86 -5.95
C TRP A 99 22.23 -6.66 -6.67
N TYR A 100 22.31 -7.12 -7.92
CA TYR A 100 23.52 -6.92 -8.75
C TYR A 100 23.80 -5.43 -8.99
N ALA A 101 22.78 -4.67 -9.37
CA ALA A 101 22.94 -3.23 -9.62
C ALA A 101 23.36 -2.46 -8.34
N ALA A 102 22.83 -2.85 -7.20
CA ALA A 102 23.18 -2.28 -5.90
C ALA A 102 24.63 -2.58 -5.51
N THR A 103 25.08 -3.82 -5.69
CA THR A 103 26.46 -4.22 -5.41
C THR A 103 27.46 -3.58 -6.38
N ALA A 104 27.06 -3.28 -7.61
CA ALA A 104 27.85 -2.59 -8.60
C ALA A 104 27.83 -1.04 -8.46
N GLY A 105 27.08 -0.47 -7.50
CA GLY A 105 26.94 0.97 -7.33
C GLY A 105 26.14 1.66 -8.46
N ALA A 106 25.40 0.90 -9.27
CA ALA A 106 24.72 1.37 -10.46
C ALA A 106 23.27 1.80 -10.16
N PHE A 107 23.07 3.00 -9.58
CA PHE A 107 21.78 3.50 -9.13
C PHE A 107 20.71 3.51 -10.23
N GLY A 108 21.04 3.91 -11.47
CA GLY A 108 20.09 3.91 -12.58
C GLY A 108 19.54 2.52 -12.90
N TRP A 109 20.40 1.49 -12.87
CA TRP A 109 19.99 0.08 -13.05
C TRP A 109 19.20 -0.45 -11.86
N LEU A 110 19.52 0.02 -10.66
CA LEU A 110 18.73 -0.28 -9.47
C LEU A 110 17.31 0.27 -9.61
N LEU A 111 17.13 1.53 -10.04
CA LEU A 111 15.80 2.10 -10.34
C LEU A 111 15.07 1.33 -11.45
N ALA A 112 15.75 0.94 -12.51
CA ALA A 112 15.16 0.15 -13.59
C ALA A 112 14.64 -1.21 -13.07
N SER A 113 15.38 -1.86 -12.17
CA SER A 113 14.90 -3.08 -11.51
C SER A 113 13.64 -2.85 -10.68
N ARG A 114 13.52 -1.68 -10.03
CA ARG A 114 12.32 -1.30 -9.26
C ARG A 114 11.10 -1.06 -10.15
N VAL A 115 11.28 -0.55 -11.38
CA VAL A 115 10.19 -0.46 -12.37
C VAL A 115 9.64 -1.86 -12.68
N LEU A 116 10.52 -2.84 -12.90
CA LEU A 116 10.09 -4.23 -13.13
C LEU A 116 9.38 -4.81 -11.89
N GLY A 117 9.88 -4.52 -10.69
CA GLY A 117 9.21 -4.88 -9.43
C GLY A 117 7.83 -4.23 -9.28
N GLY A 118 7.68 -2.96 -9.69
CA GLY A 118 6.41 -2.24 -9.69
C GLY A 118 5.36 -2.84 -10.62
N LEU A 119 5.80 -3.34 -11.78
CA LEU A 119 4.92 -4.08 -12.70
C LEU A 119 4.39 -5.38 -12.07
N ALA A 120 5.24 -6.11 -11.37
CA ALA A 120 4.82 -7.31 -10.64
C ALA A 120 3.86 -6.97 -9.49
N TYR A 121 4.17 -5.92 -8.72
CA TYR A 121 3.33 -5.41 -7.64
C TYR A 121 1.90 -5.12 -8.09
N VAL A 122 1.74 -4.29 -9.14
CA VAL A 122 0.39 -3.94 -9.64
C VAL A 122 -0.34 -5.14 -10.19
N THR A 123 0.37 -6.09 -10.78
CA THR A 123 -0.21 -7.34 -11.29
C THR A 123 -0.80 -8.19 -10.16
N PHE A 124 -0.09 -8.35 -9.04
CA PHE A 124 -0.61 -9.09 -7.89
C PHE A 124 -1.81 -8.41 -7.24
N TRP A 125 -1.81 -7.09 -7.16
CA TRP A 125 -2.94 -6.31 -6.62
C TRP A 125 -4.17 -6.43 -7.51
N ASN A 126 -4.05 -6.20 -8.81
CA ASN A 126 -5.17 -6.25 -9.74
C ASN A 126 -5.74 -7.67 -9.85
N ALA A 127 -4.87 -8.68 -9.97
CA ALA A 127 -5.30 -10.07 -10.02
C ALA A 127 -5.92 -10.52 -8.69
N GLY A 128 -5.30 -10.18 -7.55
CA GLY A 128 -5.76 -10.58 -6.22
C GLY A 128 -7.12 -10.00 -5.86
N ALA A 129 -7.33 -8.71 -6.11
CA ALA A 129 -8.61 -8.05 -5.87
C ALA A 129 -9.76 -8.74 -6.61
N ASN A 130 -9.55 -9.10 -7.88
CA ASN A 130 -10.53 -9.77 -8.71
C ASN A 130 -10.74 -11.25 -8.33
N VAL A 131 -9.65 -12.02 -8.25
CA VAL A 131 -9.73 -13.47 -8.07
C VAL A 131 -10.20 -13.84 -6.68
N VAL A 132 -9.68 -13.18 -5.62
CA VAL A 132 -10.09 -13.46 -4.23
C VAL A 132 -11.56 -13.15 -4.01
N GLY A 133 -12.06 -12.02 -4.55
CA GLY A 133 -13.47 -11.65 -4.45
C GLY A 133 -14.42 -12.64 -5.12
N ASN A 134 -13.99 -13.29 -6.20
CA ASN A 134 -14.82 -14.23 -6.96
C ASN A 134 -14.62 -15.71 -6.57
N ALA A 135 -13.52 -16.02 -5.86
CA ALA A 135 -13.22 -17.37 -5.41
C ALA A 135 -14.05 -17.81 -4.19
N VAL A 136 -14.78 -16.91 -3.54
CA VAL A 136 -15.54 -17.17 -2.31
C VAL A 136 -17.01 -16.87 -2.49
N PRO A 137 -17.90 -17.60 -1.77
CA PRO A 137 -19.32 -17.31 -1.73
C PRO A 137 -19.59 -15.86 -1.28
N PRO A 138 -20.69 -15.21 -1.75
CA PRO A 138 -21.01 -13.81 -1.42
C PRO A 138 -20.98 -13.49 0.07
N ALA A 139 -21.45 -14.41 0.92
CA ALA A 139 -21.47 -14.25 2.38
C ALA A 139 -20.06 -14.16 3.03
N ARG A 140 -19.01 -14.63 2.36
CA ARG A 140 -17.62 -14.63 2.86
C ARG A 140 -16.71 -13.69 2.07
N ARG A 141 -17.23 -13.05 1.01
CA ARG A 141 -16.44 -12.19 0.12
C ARG A 141 -15.76 -11.05 0.87
N ALA A 142 -16.48 -10.34 1.72
CA ALA A 142 -15.93 -9.24 2.50
C ALA A 142 -14.75 -9.69 3.39
N THR A 143 -14.89 -10.84 4.06
CA THR A 143 -13.81 -11.41 4.89
C THR A 143 -12.59 -11.79 4.06
N ALA A 144 -12.77 -12.47 2.92
CA ALA A 144 -11.66 -12.88 2.07
C ALA A 144 -10.91 -11.69 1.46
N VAL A 145 -11.63 -10.68 1.00
CA VAL A 145 -11.05 -9.43 0.50
C VAL A 145 -10.35 -8.67 1.64
N GLY A 146 -10.94 -8.65 2.84
CA GLY A 146 -10.31 -8.07 4.03
C GLY A 146 -8.98 -8.74 4.38
N VAL A 147 -8.92 -10.08 4.35
CA VAL A 147 -7.67 -10.83 4.54
C VAL A 147 -6.65 -10.48 3.45
N PHE A 148 -7.07 -10.48 2.19
CA PHE A 148 -6.19 -10.10 1.08
C PHE A 148 -5.63 -8.68 1.23
N THR A 149 -6.47 -7.70 1.55
CA THR A 149 -6.01 -6.30 1.69
C THR A 149 -5.13 -6.07 2.92
N ALA A 150 -5.22 -6.92 3.95
CA ALA A 150 -4.31 -6.90 5.09
C ALA A 150 -2.88 -7.33 4.73
N SER A 151 -2.66 -7.95 3.57
CA SER A 151 -1.32 -8.33 3.08
C SER A 151 -0.37 -7.13 2.92
N ALA A 152 -0.90 -5.94 2.55
CA ALA A 152 -0.07 -4.74 2.39
C ALA A 152 0.54 -4.26 3.72
N PRO A 153 -0.26 -3.95 4.77
CA PRO A 153 0.33 -3.54 6.03
C PRO A 153 1.18 -4.64 6.68
N VAL A 154 0.85 -5.93 6.49
CA VAL A 154 1.70 -7.05 6.94
C VAL A 154 3.04 -7.05 6.18
N GLY A 155 3.02 -6.89 4.87
CA GLY A 155 4.23 -6.78 4.05
C GLY A 155 5.09 -5.58 4.46
N PHE A 156 4.47 -4.42 4.70
CA PHE A 156 5.19 -3.24 5.19
C PHE A 156 5.83 -3.48 6.56
N ALA A 157 5.09 -4.07 7.52
CA ALA A 157 5.65 -4.40 8.82
C ALA A 157 6.84 -5.37 8.71
N LEU A 158 6.73 -6.40 7.86
CA LEU A 158 7.82 -7.34 7.59
C LEU A 158 9.00 -6.65 6.89
N GLY A 159 8.75 -5.78 5.92
CA GLY A 159 9.79 -5.00 5.25
C GLY A 159 10.52 -4.07 6.21
N GLN A 160 9.79 -3.34 7.05
CA GLN A 160 10.36 -2.43 8.03
C GLN A 160 11.19 -3.17 9.10
N PHE A 161 10.64 -4.23 9.68
CA PHE A 161 11.33 -5.00 10.72
C PHE A 161 12.47 -5.86 10.17
N GLY A 162 12.22 -6.57 9.08
CA GLY A 162 13.15 -7.60 8.56
C GLY A 162 14.33 -7.01 7.81
N SER A 163 14.17 -5.88 7.09
CA SER A 163 15.24 -5.36 6.23
C SER A 163 16.50 -4.96 6.99
N PRO A 164 16.45 -4.28 8.15
CA PRO A 164 17.65 -4.02 8.93
C PRO A 164 18.36 -5.28 9.43
N LEU A 165 17.60 -6.34 9.77
CA LEU A 165 18.18 -7.61 10.18
C LEU A 165 18.91 -8.30 9.04
N ILE A 166 18.30 -8.30 7.83
CA ILE A 166 18.91 -8.83 6.61
C ILE A 166 20.14 -8.00 6.24
N ALA A 167 20.05 -6.67 6.32
CA ALA A 167 21.14 -5.77 6.01
C ALA A 167 22.36 -5.99 6.93
N ASN A 168 22.15 -6.23 8.21
CA ASN A 168 23.20 -6.55 9.17
C ASN A 168 23.85 -7.92 8.90
N ALA A 169 23.08 -8.91 8.42
CA ALA A 169 23.56 -10.27 8.21
C ALA A 169 24.25 -10.48 6.85
N ALA A 170 23.75 -9.83 5.78
CA ALA A 170 24.13 -10.11 4.38
C ALA A 170 24.34 -8.85 3.53
N GLY A 171 24.32 -7.67 4.16
CA GLY A 171 24.33 -6.37 3.45
C GLY A 171 22.94 -5.98 2.93
N TRP A 172 22.71 -4.66 2.85
CA TRP A 172 21.39 -4.14 2.44
C TRP A 172 20.92 -4.59 1.04
N PRO A 173 21.77 -4.87 0.03
CA PRO A 173 21.29 -5.33 -1.27
C PRO A 173 20.53 -6.66 -1.20
N ALA A 174 20.83 -7.52 -0.20
CA ALA A 174 20.20 -8.83 -0.04
C ALA A 174 18.69 -8.75 0.27
N ILE A 175 18.17 -7.61 0.74
CA ILE A 175 16.73 -7.41 0.96
C ILE A 175 15.93 -7.64 -0.33
N LEU A 176 16.47 -7.25 -1.49
CA LEU A 176 15.77 -7.30 -2.76
C LEU A 176 15.47 -8.74 -3.22
N PRO A 177 16.45 -9.64 -3.38
CA PRO A 177 16.17 -11.01 -3.79
C PRO A 177 15.45 -11.83 -2.71
N LEU A 178 15.66 -11.54 -1.42
CA LEU A 178 15.00 -12.28 -0.34
C LEU A 178 13.50 -12.04 -0.32
N TYR A 179 13.04 -10.77 -0.35
CA TYR A 179 11.61 -10.49 -0.41
C TYR A 179 10.97 -10.92 -1.73
N ALA A 180 11.68 -10.77 -2.86
CA ALA A 180 11.22 -11.30 -4.13
C ALA A 180 11.06 -12.83 -4.09
N GLY A 181 11.96 -13.54 -3.42
CA GLY A 181 11.91 -14.99 -3.24
C GLY A 181 10.68 -15.47 -2.46
N VAL A 182 10.18 -14.68 -1.50
CA VAL A 182 8.94 -15.01 -0.77
C VAL A 182 7.74 -15.14 -1.72
N ALA A 183 7.70 -14.38 -2.81
CA ALA A 183 6.63 -14.48 -3.80
C ALA A 183 6.57 -15.85 -4.49
N VAL A 184 7.70 -16.57 -4.57
CA VAL A 184 7.73 -17.94 -5.12
C VAL A 184 6.89 -18.89 -4.27
N VAL A 185 6.92 -18.74 -2.95
CA VAL A 185 6.05 -19.52 -2.05
C VAL A 185 4.58 -19.21 -2.35
N GLY A 186 4.24 -17.94 -2.47
CA GLY A 186 2.88 -17.51 -2.78
C GLY A 186 2.34 -18.06 -4.09
N VAL A 187 3.16 -18.02 -5.18
CA VAL A 187 2.73 -18.54 -6.48
C VAL A 187 2.58 -20.07 -6.48
N VAL A 188 3.37 -20.79 -5.70
CA VAL A 188 3.23 -22.25 -5.56
C VAL A 188 1.87 -22.58 -4.91
N PHE A 189 1.48 -21.91 -3.82
CA PHE A 189 0.15 -22.09 -3.21
C PHE A 189 -0.97 -21.75 -4.19
N PHE A 190 -0.87 -20.61 -4.88
CA PHE A 190 -1.84 -20.19 -5.88
C PHE A 190 -1.95 -21.17 -7.03
N ALA A 191 -0.81 -21.60 -7.62
CA ALA A 191 -0.78 -22.53 -8.74
C ALA A 191 -1.31 -23.93 -8.37
N ALA A 192 -1.06 -24.39 -7.15
CA ALA A 192 -1.60 -25.65 -6.65
C ALA A 192 -3.13 -25.58 -6.50
N ALA A 193 -3.65 -24.44 -5.99
CA ALA A 193 -5.09 -24.23 -5.80
C ALA A 193 -5.87 -24.03 -7.12
N THR A 194 -5.23 -23.47 -8.16
CA THR A 194 -5.86 -23.12 -9.44
C THR A 194 -5.65 -24.14 -10.54
N ARG A 195 -5.41 -25.41 -10.20
CA ARG A 195 -5.16 -26.47 -11.20
C ARG A 195 -6.35 -26.71 -12.13
N ARG A 196 -7.61 -26.54 -11.65
CA ARG A 196 -8.82 -26.89 -12.42
C ARG A 196 -9.47 -25.68 -13.10
N ARG A 197 -9.64 -24.53 -12.45
CA ARG A 197 -10.19 -23.31 -13.07
C ARG A 197 -9.95 -22.07 -12.18
N VAL A 198 -9.78 -20.89 -12.82
CA VAL A 198 -9.87 -19.58 -12.17
C VAL A 198 -11.20 -18.95 -12.58
N PRO A 199 -12.04 -18.48 -11.67
CA PRO A 199 -13.30 -17.79 -12.03
C PRO A 199 -13.00 -16.54 -12.88
N GLY A 200 -13.65 -16.44 -14.05
CA GLY A 200 -13.64 -15.22 -14.86
C GLY A 200 -14.54 -14.13 -14.26
N VAL A 201 -14.31 -12.88 -14.64
CA VAL A 201 -15.10 -11.74 -14.20
C VAL A 201 -15.84 -11.18 -15.41
N ASP A 202 -17.17 -11.36 -15.44
CA ASP A 202 -18.05 -10.61 -16.35
C ASP A 202 -18.48 -9.32 -15.63
N ALA A 203 -17.75 -8.22 -15.87
CA ALA A 203 -18.17 -6.90 -15.41
C ALA A 203 -18.96 -6.20 -16.55
N PRO A 204 -20.15 -5.69 -16.31
CA PRO A 204 -20.88 -4.91 -17.30
C PRO A 204 -20.09 -3.64 -17.64
N SER A 205 -19.99 -3.34 -18.94
CA SER A 205 -19.35 -2.11 -19.41
C SER A 205 -20.16 -0.90 -18.96
N PRO A 206 -19.52 0.11 -18.36
CA PRO A 206 -20.20 1.30 -17.89
C PRO A 206 -20.75 2.12 -19.08
N ASP A 207 -21.94 2.73 -18.92
CA ASP A 207 -22.54 3.65 -19.88
C ASP A 207 -21.71 4.95 -19.97
N GLY A 208 -21.56 5.50 -21.17
CA GLY A 208 -20.81 6.72 -21.43
C GLY A 208 -21.37 7.96 -20.71
N ALA A 209 -22.71 8.02 -20.48
CA ALA A 209 -23.35 9.08 -19.71
C ALA A 209 -22.95 9.01 -18.22
N ALA A 210 -22.97 7.81 -17.63
CA ALA A 210 -22.57 7.57 -16.25
C ALA A 210 -21.07 7.85 -16.03
N LEU A 211 -20.20 7.56 -17.01
CA LEU A 211 -18.79 7.94 -16.96
C LEU A 211 -18.59 9.46 -16.97
N ARG A 212 -19.34 10.19 -17.83
CA ARG A 212 -19.25 11.65 -17.86
C ARG A 212 -19.69 12.27 -16.54
N GLU A 213 -20.75 11.77 -15.93
CA GLU A 213 -21.22 12.19 -14.62
C GLU A 213 -20.15 11.92 -13.55
N LEU A 214 -19.54 10.72 -13.52
CA LEU A 214 -18.47 10.35 -12.62
C LEU A 214 -17.30 11.34 -12.68
N PHE A 215 -16.77 11.60 -13.89
CA PHE A 215 -15.62 12.48 -14.07
C PHE A 215 -15.95 13.97 -13.86
N GLY A 216 -17.23 14.36 -14.05
CA GLY A 216 -17.73 15.71 -13.75
C GLY A 216 -18.04 15.96 -12.26
N SER A 217 -18.11 14.92 -11.45
CA SER A 217 -18.55 15.01 -10.05
C SER A 217 -17.49 15.64 -9.14
N ARG A 218 -17.81 16.82 -8.58
CA ARG A 218 -16.97 17.46 -7.56
C ARG A 218 -16.82 16.58 -6.30
N ALA A 219 -17.85 15.82 -5.94
CA ALA A 219 -17.85 14.90 -4.83
C ALA A 219 -16.77 13.82 -5.00
N VAL A 220 -16.70 13.21 -6.18
CA VAL A 220 -15.71 12.18 -6.54
C VAL A 220 -14.30 12.74 -6.44
N TRP A 221 -14.03 13.90 -7.05
CA TRP A 221 -12.71 14.52 -7.00
C TRP A 221 -12.30 14.97 -5.60
N THR A 222 -13.25 15.39 -4.75
CA THR A 222 -12.98 15.70 -3.34
C THR A 222 -12.49 14.44 -2.60
N VAL A 223 -13.16 13.30 -2.79
CA VAL A 223 -12.77 12.02 -2.15
C VAL A 223 -11.45 11.49 -2.74
N CYS A 224 -11.21 11.66 -4.05
CA CYS A 224 -9.93 11.36 -4.66
C CYS A 224 -8.79 12.22 -4.08
N GLY A 225 -9.01 13.51 -3.88
CA GLY A 225 -8.06 14.41 -3.22
C GLY A 225 -7.76 13.99 -1.77
N LEU A 226 -8.77 13.59 -1.01
CA LEU A 226 -8.58 13.03 0.35
C LEU A 226 -7.76 11.73 0.32
N CYS A 227 -7.96 10.89 -0.68
CA CYS A 227 -7.17 9.68 -0.89
C CYS A 227 -5.70 10.03 -1.19
N PHE A 228 -5.45 10.99 -2.09
CA PHE A 228 -4.12 11.49 -2.39
C PHE A 228 -3.39 11.95 -1.12
N LEU A 229 -4.03 12.79 -0.31
CA LEU A 229 -3.45 13.32 0.92
C LEU A 229 -3.20 12.22 1.97
N ALA A 230 -4.14 11.27 2.13
CA ALA A 230 -3.98 10.15 3.05
C ALA A 230 -2.83 9.22 2.65
N TYR A 231 -2.71 8.89 1.35
CA TYR A 231 -1.61 8.08 0.84
C TYR A 231 -0.28 8.82 0.88
N SER A 232 -0.26 10.15 0.67
CA SER A 232 0.94 10.97 0.84
C SER A 232 1.47 10.88 2.27
N LEU A 233 0.62 11.08 3.26
CA LEU A 233 1.00 10.96 4.68
C LEU A 233 1.41 9.52 5.05
N TYR A 234 0.68 8.53 4.54
CA TYR A 234 0.98 7.12 4.76
C TYR A 234 2.38 6.76 4.28
N LEU A 235 2.71 7.16 3.05
CA LEU A 235 4.02 6.85 2.47
C LEU A 235 5.13 7.74 3.03
N PHE A 236 4.86 9.00 3.35
CA PHE A 236 5.81 9.86 4.05
C PHE A 236 6.31 9.20 5.33
N VAL A 237 5.39 8.79 6.22
CA VAL A 237 5.75 8.18 7.50
C VAL A 237 6.45 6.84 7.29
N ASN A 238 5.92 5.95 6.45
CA ASN A 238 6.57 4.65 6.19
C ASN A 238 7.97 4.78 5.62
N THR A 239 8.23 5.83 4.82
CA THR A 239 9.49 5.98 4.11
C THR A 239 10.56 6.65 4.98
N TRP A 240 10.19 7.70 5.72
CA TRP A 240 11.18 8.54 6.39
C TRP A 240 11.27 8.33 7.90
N LEU A 241 10.27 7.72 8.54
CA LEU A 241 10.31 7.44 9.97
C LEU A 241 11.51 6.56 10.38
N PRO A 242 11.91 5.49 9.64
CA PRO A 242 13.08 4.70 10.02
C PRO A 242 14.36 5.53 10.05
N SER A 243 14.60 6.33 9.01
CA SER A 243 15.79 7.19 8.91
C SER A 243 15.80 8.28 9.97
N PHE A 244 14.63 8.92 10.21
CA PHE A 244 14.46 9.88 11.29
C PHE A 244 14.81 9.30 12.65
N LEU A 245 14.30 8.11 12.96
CA LEU A 245 14.58 7.44 14.24
C LEU A 245 16.06 7.07 14.38
N ALA A 246 16.69 6.59 13.31
CA ALA A 246 18.09 6.21 13.33
C ALA A 246 19.01 7.42 13.51
N SER A 247 18.72 8.55 12.83
CA SER A 247 19.57 9.74 12.85
C SER A 247 19.34 10.64 14.06
N GLU A 248 18.11 10.92 14.44
CA GLU A 248 17.80 11.89 15.51
C GLU A 248 17.85 11.26 16.91
N PHE A 249 17.67 9.95 17.03
CA PHE A 249 17.72 9.23 18.30
C PHE A 249 18.94 8.32 18.43
N GLU A 250 19.82 8.29 17.44
CA GLU A 250 21.06 7.50 17.43
C GLU A 250 20.82 6.01 17.74
N ILE A 251 19.63 5.49 17.40
CA ILE A 251 19.29 4.08 17.60
C ILE A 251 19.69 3.24 16.39
N SER A 252 19.91 1.95 16.60
CA SER A 252 20.26 1.03 15.52
C SER A 252 19.16 0.96 14.47
N LEU A 253 19.52 0.67 13.20
CA LEU A 253 18.55 0.45 12.12
C LEU A 253 17.54 -0.64 12.48
N ALA A 254 17.95 -1.68 13.22
CA ALA A 254 17.04 -2.74 13.67
C ALA A 254 15.98 -2.20 14.65
N ALA A 255 16.37 -1.36 15.60
CA ALA A 255 15.44 -0.73 16.54
C ALA A 255 14.50 0.26 15.82
N SER A 256 15.03 1.08 14.93
CA SER A 256 14.23 2.04 14.14
C SER A 256 13.22 1.33 13.24
N GLY A 257 13.63 0.23 12.57
CA GLY A 257 12.76 -0.60 11.75
C GLY A 257 11.65 -1.27 12.55
N LEU A 258 11.97 -1.80 13.75
CA LEU A 258 10.96 -2.37 14.66
C LEU A 258 9.93 -1.33 15.11
N LEU A 259 10.37 -0.14 15.52
CA LEU A 259 9.47 0.93 15.93
C LEU A 259 8.61 1.42 14.77
N THR A 260 9.19 1.53 13.57
CA THR A 260 8.43 1.91 12.38
C THR A 260 7.42 0.85 11.97
N ALA A 261 7.72 -0.44 12.16
CA ALA A 261 6.79 -1.53 11.87
C ALA A 261 5.48 -1.45 12.68
N LEU A 262 5.48 -0.76 13.81
CA LEU A 262 4.25 -0.47 14.57
C LEU A 262 3.25 0.35 13.74
N PHE A 263 3.71 1.26 12.90
CA PHE A 263 2.83 2.11 12.09
C PHE A 263 1.95 1.29 11.13
N PRO A 264 2.46 0.42 10.25
CA PRO A 264 1.61 -0.44 9.42
C PRO A 264 0.87 -1.51 10.23
N ALA A 265 1.44 -2.03 11.35
CA ALA A 265 0.76 -3.01 12.19
C ALA A 265 -0.52 -2.44 12.82
N ILE A 266 -0.44 -1.23 13.39
CA ILE A 266 -1.61 -0.50 13.91
C ILE A 266 -2.57 -0.18 12.77
N GLY A 267 -2.03 0.11 11.60
CA GLY A 267 -2.81 0.35 10.40
C GLY A 267 -3.67 -0.83 9.96
N ALA A 268 -3.20 -2.05 10.11
CA ALA A 268 -3.99 -3.24 9.84
C ALA A 268 -5.24 -3.28 10.75
N VAL A 269 -5.09 -2.93 12.03
CA VAL A 269 -6.20 -2.82 12.99
C VAL A 269 -7.14 -1.67 12.62
N ALA A 270 -6.59 -0.48 12.34
CA ALA A 270 -7.38 0.70 11.99
C ALA A 270 -8.23 0.50 10.74
N ARG A 271 -7.64 -0.10 9.67
CA ARG A 271 -8.37 -0.41 8.44
C ARG A 271 -9.49 -1.42 8.69
N SER A 272 -9.22 -2.49 9.43
CA SER A 272 -10.20 -3.54 9.72
C SER A 272 -11.35 -3.05 10.59
N THR A 273 -11.11 -2.07 11.45
CA THR A 273 -12.11 -1.52 12.38
C THR A 273 -12.78 -0.25 11.86
N SER A 274 -12.37 0.28 10.70
CA SER A 274 -12.84 1.58 10.18
C SER A 274 -14.36 1.68 10.04
N GLY A 275 -15.02 0.61 9.57
CA GLY A 275 -16.49 0.54 9.50
C GLY A 275 -17.13 0.59 10.87
N VAL A 276 -16.66 -0.23 11.81
CA VAL A 276 -17.21 -0.30 13.18
C VAL A 276 -17.04 1.04 13.91
N VAL A 277 -15.86 1.67 13.78
CA VAL A 277 -15.59 3.01 14.35
C VAL A 277 -16.56 4.03 13.76
N THR A 278 -16.75 4.01 12.44
CA THR A 278 -17.68 4.92 11.77
C THR A 278 -19.11 4.75 12.27
N ASP A 279 -19.58 3.54 12.36
CA ASP A 279 -20.97 3.26 12.71
C ASP A 279 -21.26 3.54 14.19
N ARG A 280 -20.38 3.08 15.11
CA ARG A 280 -20.60 3.18 16.54
C ARG A 280 -20.25 4.55 17.13
N MET A 281 -19.13 5.16 16.69
CA MET A 281 -18.65 6.41 17.31
C MET A 281 -19.13 7.66 16.56
N PHE A 282 -19.37 7.56 15.24
CA PHE A 282 -19.73 8.72 14.41
C PHE A 282 -21.14 8.60 13.79
N GLY A 283 -21.91 7.59 14.20
CA GLY A 283 -23.28 7.39 13.73
C GLY A 283 -23.35 7.16 12.21
N GLY A 284 -22.38 6.46 11.62
CA GLY A 284 -22.29 6.17 10.19
C GLY A 284 -21.88 7.34 9.30
N ARG A 285 -21.43 8.48 9.87
CA ARG A 285 -21.07 9.69 9.11
C ARG A 285 -19.62 9.66 8.65
N ARG A 286 -19.39 9.33 7.37
CA ARG A 286 -18.07 9.16 6.75
C ARG A 286 -17.20 10.42 6.86
N ARG A 287 -17.77 11.59 6.52
CA ARG A 287 -17.08 12.86 6.59
C ARG A 287 -16.53 13.17 7.99
N ARG A 288 -17.32 12.90 9.04
CA ARG A 288 -16.88 13.19 10.42
C ARG A 288 -15.65 12.37 10.81
N VAL A 289 -15.61 11.10 10.43
CA VAL A 289 -14.43 10.23 10.68
C VAL A 289 -13.20 10.80 9.99
N ILE A 290 -13.32 11.17 8.71
CA ILE A 290 -12.19 11.67 7.92
C ILE A 290 -11.69 13.01 8.48
N VAL A 291 -12.59 13.93 8.81
CA VAL A 291 -12.24 15.21 9.46
C VAL A 291 -11.51 14.97 10.78
N SER A 292 -12.06 14.12 11.65
CA SER A 292 -11.43 13.83 12.95
C SER A 292 -10.07 13.14 12.78
N SER A 293 -9.95 12.23 11.83
CA SER A 293 -8.70 11.53 11.55
C SER A 293 -7.59 12.49 11.11
N PHE A 294 -7.86 13.37 10.14
CA PHE A 294 -6.87 14.37 9.72
C PHE A 294 -6.59 15.40 10.82
N ALA A 295 -7.61 15.81 11.58
CA ALA A 295 -7.45 16.75 12.69
C ALA A 295 -6.56 16.17 13.81
N VAL A 296 -6.67 14.88 14.11
CA VAL A 296 -5.81 14.18 15.07
C VAL A 296 -4.42 13.92 14.49
N ALA A 297 -4.33 13.57 13.21
CA ALA A 297 -3.05 13.33 12.54
C ALA A 297 -2.19 14.60 12.47
N THR A 298 -2.80 15.78 12.32
CA THR A 298 -2.07 17.05 12.18
C THR A 298 -1.11 17.33 13.36
N PRO A 299 -1.56 17.47 14.61
CA PRO A 299 -0.66 17.70 15.73
C PRO A 299 0.26 16.50 15.99
N ALA A 300 -0.20 15.29 15.74
CA ALA A 300 0.59 14.09 15.99
C ALA A 300 1.77 13.94 15.00
N VAL A 301 1.60 14.31 13.72
CA VAL A 301 2.69 14.37 12.75
C VAL A 301 3.66 15.52 13.05
N VAL A 302 3.13 16.69 13.42
CA VAL A 302 3.95 17.84 13.78
C VAL A 302 4.74 17.58 15.08
N ALA A 303 4.20 16.77 15.99
CA ALA A 303 4.89 16.42 17.23
C ALA A 303 6.26 15.75 16.98
N PHE A 304 6.44 15.00 15.88
CA PHE A 304 7.75 14.43 15.56
C PHE A 304 8.87 15.46 15.44
N ALA A 305 8.56 16.72 15.08
CA ALA A 305 9.55 17.80 15.01
C ALA A 305 10.02 18.31 16.38
N PHE A 306 9.35 17.95 17.48
CA PHE A 306 9.62 18.48 18.83
C PHE A 306 9.95 17.39 19.86
N VAL A 307 9.78 16.12 19.48
CA VAL A 307 9.89 15.02 20.43
C VAL A 307 11.36 14.71 20.73
N SER A 308 11.72 14.67 21.99
CA SER A 308 13.09 14.40 22.50
C SER A 308 13.25 13.03 23.16
N GLY A 309 12.30 12.10 23.00
CA GLY A 309 12.39 10.77 23.61
C GLY A 309 11.59 9.71 22.90
N LEU A 310 11.99 8.44 22.99
CA LEU A 310 11.37 7.32 22.29
C LEU A 310 9.91 7.04 22.71
N GLY A 311 9.58 7.24 23.99
CA GLY A 311 8.21 7.01 24.49
C GLY A 311 7.18 7.88 23.79
N PRO A 312 7.32 9.22 23.78
CA PRO A 312 6.46 10.11 23.01
C PRO A 312 6.44 9.83 21.50
N VAL A 313 7.58 9.42 20.91
CA VAL A 313 7.64 9.00 19.50
C VAL A 313 6.71 7.82 19.25
N VAL A 314 6.79 6.77 20.07
CA VAL A 314 5.91 5.60 19.96
C VAL A 314 4.44 6.02 20.06
N GLY A 315 4.11 6.91 21.00
CA GLY A 315 2.78 7.49 21.12
C GLY A 315 2.31 8.18 19.83
N ALA A 316 3.17 9.03 19.24
CA ALA A 316 2.89 9.71 17.98
C ALA A 316 2.71 8.71 16.81
N VAL A 317 3.56 7.68 16.72
CA VAL A 317 3.45 6.61 15.71
C VAL A 317 2.10 5.89 15.82
N VAL A 318 1.66 5.56 17.03
CA VAL A 318 0.36 4.91 17.28
C VAL A 318 -0.79 5.79 16.82
N VAL A 319 -0.77 7.07 17.24
CA VAL A 319 -1.84 8.03 16.93
C VAL A 319 -1.90 8.31 15.42
N VAL A 320 -0.76 8.62 14.79
CA VAL A 320 -0.68 8.90 13.34
C VAL A 320 -1.06 7.66 12.55
N GLY A 321 -0.53 6.48 12.94
CA GLY A 321 -0.82 5.21 12.30
C GLY A 321 -2.30 4.87 12.33
N PHE A 322 -2.95 5.02 13.48
CA PHE A 322 -4.37 4.76 13.61
C PHE A 322 -5.19 5.77 12.79
N ALA A 323 -4.92 7.07 12.96
CA ALA A 323 -5.70 8.14 12.33
C ALA A 323 -5.64 8.07 10.79
N ILE A 324 -4.44 8.02 10.20
CA ILE A 324 -4.28 8.01 8.73
C ILE A 324 -4.84 6.70 8.14
N GLN A 325 -4.60 5.59 8.79
CA GLN A 325 -5.03 4.29 8.28
C GLN A 325 -6.54 4.06 8.43
N LEU A 326 -7.19 4.74 9.37
CA LEU A 326 -8.64 4.78 9.47
C LEU A 326 -9.25 5.43 8.21
N VAL A 327 -8.66 6.53 7.72
CA VAL A 327 -9.06 7.16 6.45
C VAL A 327 -8.87 6.19 5.29
N THR A 328 -7.68 5.57 5.16
CA THR A 328 -7.41 4.65 4.05
C THR A 328 -8.29 3.40 4.05
N GLY A 329 -8.74 2.93 5.22
CA GLY A 329 -9.70 1.84 5.35
C GLY A 329 -11.12 2.23 4.93
N LEU A 330 -11.51 3.48 5.16
CA LEU A 330 -12.86 3.97 4.94
C LEU A 330 -13.10 4.50 3.52
N ILE A 331 -12.07 5.08 2.89
CA ILE A 331 -12.22 5.92 1.70
C ILE A 331 -12.74 5.16 0.47
N PHE A 332 -12.45 3.85 0.38
CA PHE A 332 -12.93 2.98 -0.70
C PHE A 332 -14.44 2.71 -0.61
N SER A 333 -14.95 2.46 0.61
CA SER A 333 -16.40 2.33 0.82
C SER A 333 -17.11 3.67 0.62
N TYR A 334 -16.47 4.76 1.03
CA TYR A 334 -17.01 6.10 0.88
C TYR A 334 -17.26 6.48 -0.59
N ILE A 335 -16.26 6.29 -1.48
CA ILE A 335 -16.46 6.58 -2.90
C ILE A 335 -17.51 5.65 -3.53
N ALA A 336 -17.54 4.37 -3.12
CA ALA A 336 -18.48 3.39 -3.64
C ALA A 336 -19.95 3.71 -3.26
N GLU A 337 -20.18 4.43 -2.16
CA GLU A 337 -21.48 4.89 -1.70
C GLU A 337 -21.95 6.19 -2.42
N LEU A 338 -21.01 6.94 -3.01
CA LEU A 338 -21.30 8.23 -3.68
C LEU A 338 -21.67 8.09 -5.16
N VAL A 339 -21.45 6.92 -5.75
CA VAL A 339 -21.61 6.71 -7.21
C VAL A 339 -22.60 5.60 -7.50
N ALA A 340 -23.21 5.66 -8.71
CA ALA A 340 -24.10 4.63 -9.16
C ALA A 340 -23.40 3.25 -9.26
N PRO A 341 -24.13 2.13 -9.02
CA PRO A 341 -23.55 0.79 -9.08
C PRO A 341 -22.82 0.46 -10.39
N SER A 342 -23.30 0.99 -11.52
CA SER A 342 -22.75 0.76 -12.86
C SER A 342 -21.32 1.33 -13.07
N VAL A 343 -20.93 2.37 -12.30
CA VAL A 343 -19.61 3.01 -12.40
C VAL A 343 -18.74 2.86 -11.15
N ARG A 344 -19.19 2.05 -10.19
CA ARG A 344 -18.50 1.88 -8.91
C ARG A 344 -17.07 1.38 -9.05
N THR A 345 -16.83 0.40 -9.92
CA THR A 345 -15.49 -0.14 -10.17
C THR A 345 -14.58 0.93 -10.77
N THR A 346 -15.09 1.71 -11.73
CA THR A 346 -14.32 2.81 -12.35
C THR A 346 -13.99 3.91 -11.31
N ALA A 347 -14.93 4.25 -10.43
CA ALA A 347 -14.73 5.22 -9.37
C ALA A 347 -13.64 4.77 -8.37
N VAL A 348 -13.64 3.49 -7.98
CA VAL A 348 -12.61 2.90 -7.12
C VAL A 348 -11.25 2.88 -7.82
N SER A 349 -11.22 2.58 -9.11
CA SER A 349 -9.98 2.62 -9.90
C SER A 349 -9.40 4.03 -10.01
N LEU A 350 -10.25 5.04 -10.25
CA LEU A 350 -9.86 6.45 -10.26
C LEU A 350 -9.30 6.87 -8.90
N LEU A 351 -10.02 6.55 -7.81
CA LEU A 351 -9.59 6.79 -6.44
C LEU A 351 -8.21 6.21 -6.17
N THR A 352 -8.01 4.94 -6.54
CA THR A 352 -6.73 4.24 -6.35
C THR A 352 -5.61 4.91 -7.13
N SER A 353 -5.84 5.25 -8.39
CA SER A 353 -4.83 5.92 -9.23
C SER A 353 -4.41 7.26 -8.64
N VAL A 354 -5.38 8.07 -8.19
CA VAL A 354 -5.10 9.37 -7.56
C VAL A 354 -4.40 9.18 -6.21
N GLY A 355 -4.78 8.18 -5.41
CA GLY A 355 -4.09 7.84 -4.18
C GLY A 355 -2.63 7.43 -4.41
N LEU A 356 -2.38 6.59 -5.42
CA LEU A 356 -1.02 6.16 -5.80
C LEU A 356 -0.14 7.32 -6.28
N LEU A 357 -0.71 8.37 -6.88
CA LEU A 357 0.04 9.60 -7.19
C LEU A 357 0.53 10.29 -5.91
N GLY A 358 -0.27 10.28 -4.84
CA GLY A 358 0.16 10.77 -3.52
C GLY A 358 1.29 9.93 -2.93
N ALA A 359 1.17 8.60 -3.06
CA ALA A 359 2.20 7.66 -2.65
C ALA A 359 3.51 7.83 -3.44
N PHE A 360 3.42 8.13 -4.73
CA PHE A 360 4.57 8.44 -5.58
C PHE A 360 5.25 9.75 -5.19
N ALA A 361 4.49 10.82 -5.00
CA ALA A 361 5.04 12.15 -4.80
C ALA A 361 5.69 12.34 -3.41
N ALA A 362 5.10 11.76 -2.37
CA ALA A 362 5.46 12.06 -0.99
C ALA A 362 6.90 11.67 -0.60
N PRO A 363 7.44 10.49 -0.93
CA PRO A 363 8.81 10.16 -0.55
C PRO A 363 9.85 11.07 -1.20
N ILE A 364 9.66 11.45 -2.47
CA ILE A 364 10.58 12.32 -3.20
C ILE A 364 10.51 13.75 -2.66
N ALA A 365 9.30 14.31 -2.52
CA ALA A 365 9.11 15.66 -2.03
C ALA A 365 9.64 15.82 -0.60
N ALA A 366 9.36 14.85 0.27
CA ALA A 366 9.89 14.84 1.62
C ALA A 366 11.41 14.70 1.64
N GLY A 367 11.98 13.84 0.80
CA GLY A 367 13.42 13.69 0.65
C GLY A 367 14.09 15.01 0.25
N ALA A 368 13.52 15.75 -0.70
CA ALA A 368 14.03 17.07 -1.09
C ALA A 368 13.97 18.09 0.06
N ILE A 369 12.93 18.08 0.87
CA ILE A 369 12.85 18.94 2.07
C ILE A 369 13.92 18.53 3.09
N ILE A 370 14.10 17.22 3.30
CA ILE A 370 15.10 16.68 4.24
C ILE A 370 16.52 17.06 3.79
N ASP A 371 16.82 16.95 2.49
CA ASP A 371 18.14 17.34 1.93
C ASP A 371 18.43 18.82 2.16
N TYR A 372 17.40 19.69 2.04
CA TYR A 372 17.57 21.13 2.16
C TYR A 372 17.52 21.67 3.59
N ALA A 373 16.63 21.11 4.42
CA ALA A 373 16.26 21.72 5.70
C ALA A 373 16.14 20.72 6.88
N GLY A 374 16.37 19.43 6.63
CA GLY A 374 16.27 18.39 7.66
C GLY A 374 14.86 17.85 7.92
N TYR A 375 14.74 16.99 8.93
CA TYR A 375 13.49 16.27 9.21
C TYR A 375 12.38 17.14 9.76
N ALA A 376 12.67 18.09 10.65
CA ALA A 376 11.64 18.92 11.29
C ALA A 376 10.78 19.68 10.27
N PRO A 377 11.33 20.39 9.27
CA PRO A 377 10.53 21.01 8.19
C PRO A 377 9.72 20.00 7.38
N ALA A 378 10.23 18.77 7.16
CA ALA A 378 9.47 17.74 6.47
C ALA A 378 8.22 17.31 7.26
N PHE A 379 8.32 17.20 8.59
CA PHE A 379 7.16 16.93 9.45
C PHE A 379 6.19 18.10 9.51
N PHE A 380 6.65 19.35 9.48
CA PHE A 380 5.77 20.51 9.35
C PHE A 380 5.03 20.53 8.01
N ALA A 381 5.71 20.21 6.91
CA ALA A 381 5.08 20.09 5.60
C ALA A 381 4.02 18.97 5.59
N ALA A 382 4.31 17.81 6.20
CA ALA A 382 3.35 16.73 6.36
C ALA A 382 2.14 17.15 7.24
N GLY A 383 2.37 17.94 8.30
CA GLY A 383 1.32 18.59 9.08
C GLY A 383 0.45 19.49 8.21
N GLY A 384 1.06 20.29 7.32
CA GLY A 384 0.35 21.12 6.33
C GLY A 384 -0.53 20.29 5.39
N VAL A 385 -0.03 19.14 4.90
CA VAL A 385 -0.82 18.18 4.12
C VAL A 385 -2.02 17.67 4.91
N ALA A 386 -1.86 17.37 6.20
CA ALA A 386 -2.96 16.95 7.07
C ALA A 386 -4.00 18.06 7.28
N VAL A 387 -3.57 19.32 7.45
CA VAL A 387 -4.47 20.49 7.54
C VAL A 387 -5.29 20.64 6.25
N VAL A 388 -4.65 20.53 5.08
CA VAL A 388 -5.36 20.54 3.79
C VAL A 388 -6.38 19.39 3.74
N GLY A 389 -6.03 18.22 4.30
CA GLY A 389 -6.94 17.09 4.46
C GLY A 389 -8.18 17.44 5.29
N VAL A 390 -8.02 18.14 6.42
CA VAL A 390 -9.15 18.64 7.24
C VAL A 390 -10.03 19.56 6.41
N LEU A 391 -9.44 20.59 5.77
CA LEU A 391 -10.18 21.60 5.00
C LEU A 391 -10.94 20.97 3.82
N LEU A 392 -10.32 20.01 3.13
CA LEU A 392 -10.95 19.30 2.03
C LEU A 392 -12.06 18.38 2.54
N ALA A 393 -11.85 17.69 3.67
CA ALA A 393 -12.84 16.80 4.27
C ALA A 393 -14.09 17.55 4.76
N LEU A 394 -13.94 18.79 5.22
CA LEU A 394 -15.09 19.65 5.59
C LEU A 394 -16.01 19.95 4.40
N ARG A 395 -15.49 19.89 3.16
CA ARG A 395 -16.26 20.10 1.91
C ARG A 395 -16.80 18.78 1.32
N ALA A 396 -16.39 17.65 1.86
CA ALA A 396 -16.82 16.36 1.36
C ALA A 396 -18.32 16.11 1.65
N PRO A 397 -19.09 15.58 0.69
CA PRO A 397 -20.51 15.29 0.92
C PRO A 397 -20.69 14.11 1.88
N GLU A 398 -21.77 14.08 2.64
CA GLU A 398 -22.18 12.83 3.30
C GLU A 398 -22.99 11.99 2.30
N PRO A 399 -22.74 10.68 2.19
CA PRO A 399 -23.60 9.80 1.39
C PRO A 399 -25.03 9.87 1.92
N SER A 400 -25.99 9.95 1.02
CA SER A 400 -27.41 9.82 1.39
C SER A 400 -27.61 8.41 1.97
N ARG A 401 -28.14 8.33 3.18
CA ARG A 401 -28.56 7.04 3.74
C ARG A 401 -29.75 6.55 2.93
N ALA A 402 -29.55 5.46 2.17
CA ALA A 402 -30.66 4.72 1.57
C ALA A 402 -31.45 3.97 2.63
#